data_5f56f38c621d524a2750932bae550141
#
_entry.id   5f56f38c621d524a2750932bae550141
#
_cell.length_a   1.000
_cell.length_b   1.000
_cell.length_c   1.000
_cell.angle_alpha   90.00
_cell.angle_beta   90.00
_cell.angle_gamma   90.00
#
_symmetry.space_group_name_H-M   'P 1'
#
loop_
_entity.id
_entity.type
_entity.pdbx_description
1 polymer ?
#
loop_
_entity_poly.entity_id
_entity_poly.type
_entity_poly.pdbx_seq_one_letter_code
_entity_poly.pdbx_strand_id
1 'polypeptide(L)'
;TITLAVPTVWLLLLNYLDSNKLRLSTLKRVVIGGSACPRAVIEKFQDVYGVQVLHAWGMTEMSPLGTICSFKPEVMDLQKRSRVDIQETTGHSPFSVKLRITDDDENELPWDGETPGKLWAKGAAVVNNYHKEKKAAVSTDGWFDTGDVSTISEDGYMRIVDRSKDVIKSGGEWISSIDLENTAVGHPGVAEACVI
;
A
#
# COMPACT_ATOMS: atom_id res chain seq x y z
N THR A 1 17.61 -8.75 -11.80
CA THR A 1 16.42 -9.58 -11.52
C THR A 1 15.38 -8.81 -10.71
N ILE A 2 14.17 -9.36 -10.61
CA ILE A 2 13.05 -8.87 -9.79
C ILE A 2 12.47 -10.05 -9.00
N THR A 3 12.02 -9.80 -7.78
CA THR A 3 11.28 -10.77 -6.97
C THR A 3 10.25 -10.05 -6.09
N LEU A 4 9.33 -10.78 -5.49
CA LEU A 4 8.24 -10.23 -4.69
C LEU A 4 8.03 -11.04 -3.42
N ALA A 5 7.72 -10.37 -2.33
CA ALA A 5 7.32 -10.98 -1.05
C ALA A 5 6.62 -9.95 -0.15
N VAL A 6 6.10 -10.45 0.98
CA VAL A 6 5.55 -9.62 2.05
C VAL A 6 6.67 -9.00 2.91
N PRO A 7 6.41 -7.89 3.64
CA PRO A 7 7.44 -7.20 4.42
C PRO A 7 8.21 -8.08 5.41
N THR A 8 7.55 -9.04 6.05
CA THR A 8 8.21 -9.96 7.02
C THR A 8 9.31 -10.78 6.39
N VAL A 9 9.11 -11.27 5.16
CA VAL A 9 10.14 -12.03 4.41
C VAL A 9 11.33 -11.13 4.09
N TRP A 10 11.08 -9.87 3.71
CA TRP A 10 12.14 -8.92 3.41
C TRP A 10 12.92 -8.52 4.64
N LEU A 11 12.27 -8.32 5.79
CA LEU A 11 12.95 -8.05 7.06
C LEU A 11 13.87 -9.21 7.46
N LEU A 12 13.41 -10.47 7.34
CA LEU A 12 14.22 -11.65 7.60
C LEU A 12 15.44 -11.71 6.67
N LEU A 13 15.25 -11.45 5.37
CA LEU A 13 16.34 -11.42 4.40
C LEU A 13 17.36 -10.32 4.74
N LEU A 14 16.91 -9.09 5.00
CA LEU A 14 17.79 -7.97 5.33
C LEU A 14 18.60 -8.25 6.60
N ASN A 15 17.99 -8.82 7.64
CA ASN A 15 18.67 -9.21 8.86
C ASN A 15 19.71 -10.32 8.61
N TYR A 16 19.38 -11.31 7.77
CA TYR A 16 20.32 -12.35 7.39
C TYR A 16 21.53 -11.81 6.62
N LEU A 17 21.27 -10.91 5.64
CA LEU A 17 22.33 -10.29 4.84
C LEU A 17 23.28 -9.46 5.72
N ASP A 18 22.75 -8.69 6.66
CA ASP A 18 23.56 -7.89 7.59
C ASP A 18 24.41 -8.76 8.51
N SER A 19 23.79 -9.77 9.14
CA SER A 19 24.47 -10.66 10.10
C SER A 19 25.62 -11.43 9.44
N ASN A 20 25.46 -11.76 8.14
CA ASN A 20 26.47 -12.50 7.40
C ASN A 20 27.34 -11.60 6.49
N LYS A 21 27.17 -10.28 6.54
CA LYS A 21 27.90 -9.30 5.70
C LYS A 21 27.81 -9.61 4.19
N LEU A 22 26.67 -10.11 3.75
CA LEU A 22 26.42 -10.48 2.36
C LEU A 22 25.92 -9.29 1.52
N ARG A 23 26.09 -9.39 0.21
CA ARG A 23 25.60 -8.39 -0.77
C ARG A 23 24.72 -9.04 -1.83
N LEU A 24 23.80 -8.24 -2.37
CA LEU A 24 22.93 -8.65 -3.47
C LEU A 24 23.60 -8.29 -4.80
N SER A 25 23.99 -9.28 -5.59
CA SER A 25 24.74 -9.06 -6.84
C SER A 25 23.86 -8.88 -8.08
N THR A 26 22.70 -9.54 -8.12
CA THR A 26 21.85 -9.59 -9.33
C THR A 26 20.46 -9.02 -9.14
N LEU A 27 20.00 -8.89 -7.90
CA LEU A 27 18.70 -8.34 -7.59
C LEU A 27 18.69 -6.82 -7.86
N LYS A 28 17.74 -6.35 -8.66
CA LYS A 28 17.61 -4.94 -9.03
C LYS A 28 16.32 -4.30 -8.50
N ARG A 29 15.28 -5.10 -8.37
CA ARG A 29 13.96 -4.65 -7.93
C ARG A 29 13.32 -5.67 -7.01
N VAL A 30 12.64 -5.18 -5.97
CA VAL A 30 11.76 -5.96 -5.09
C VAL A 30 10.36 -5.36 -5.13
N VAL A 31 9.37 -6.22 -5.21
CA VAL A 31 7.97 -5.82 -4.99
C VAL A 31 7.61 -6.20 -3.56
N ILE A 32 7.06 -5.25 -2.82
CA ILE A 32 6.64 -5.42 -1.43
C ILE A 32 5.13 -5.13 -1.38
N GLY A 33 4.36 -6.06 -0.89
CA GLY A 33 2.91 -5.92 -0.78
C GLY A 33 2.32 -6.89 0.24
N GLY A 34 1.00 -6.80 0.45
CA GLY A 34 0.28 -7.62 1.43
C GLY A 34 0.15 -6.98 2.82
N SER A 35 0.98 -6.01 3.14
CA SER A 35 0.87 -5.10 4.29
C SER A 35 1.70 -3.84 4.03
N ALA A 36 1.63 -2.84 4.93
CA ALA A 36 2.42 -1.63 4.84
C ALA A 36 3.93 -1.94 4.81
N CYS A 37 4.67 -1.22 3.97
CA CYS A 37 6.11 -1.35 3.86
C CYS A 37 6.78 -0.28 4.73
N PRO A 38 7.52 -0.66 5.78
CA PRO A 38 8.22 0.31 6.62
C PRO A 38 9.27 1.10 5.81
N ARG A 39 9.32 2.41 6.03
CA ARG A 39 10.30 3.32 5.41
C ARG A 39 11.74 2.80 5.52
N ALA A 40 12.12 2.30 6.69
CA ALA A 40 13.45 1.75 6.93
C ALA A 40 13.81 0.59 5.99
N VAL A 41 12.83 -0.21 5.58
CA VAL A 41 13.02 -1.31 4.60
C VAL A 41 13.29 -0.74 3.21
N ILE A 42 12.54 0.30 2.80
CA ILE A 42 12.72 0.98 1.52
C ILE A 42 14.13 1.58 1.44
N GLU A 43 14.49 2.37 2.44
CA GLU A 43 15.80 3.03 2.53
C GLU A 43 16.94 2.01 2.53
N LYS A 44 16.82 0.94 3.32
CA LYS A 44 17.86 -0.08 3.42
C LYS A 44 18.10 -0.81 2.09
N PHE A 45 17.05 -1.20 1.38
CA PHE A 45 17.19 -1.81 0.05
C PHE A 45 17.88 -0.85 -0.93
N GLN A 46 17.53 0.42 -0.93
CA GLN A 46 18.06 1.39 -1.86
C GLN A 46 19.48 1.83 -1.52
N ASP A 47 19.73 2.17 -0.26
CA ASP A 47 20.99 2.80 0.17
C ASP A 47 22.12 1.79 0.36
N VAL A 48 21.80 0.62 0.89
CA VAL A 48 22.81 -0.40 1.21
C VAL A 48 22.99 -1.39 0.06
N TYR A 49 21.90 -1.77 -0.60
CA TYR A 49 21.92 -2.83 -1.61
C TYR A 49 21.73 -2.34 -3.05
N GLY A 50 21.37 -1.07 -3.29
CA GLY A 50 21.11 -0.53 -4.62
C GLY A 50 19.92 -1.18 -5.31
N VAL A 51 18.93 -1.65 -4.54
CA VAL A 51 17.74 -2.35 -5.01
C VAL A 51 16.53 -1.42 -4.94
N GLN A 52 15.85 -1.23 -6.06
CA GLN A 52 14.63 -0.43 -6.12
C GLN A 52 13.47 -1.16 -5.46
N VAL A 53 12.75 -0.48 -4.57
CA VAL A 53 11.52 -0.98 -3.97
C VAL A 53 10.31 -0.48 -4.77
N LEU A 54 9.40 -1.41 -5.08
CA LEU A 54 8.10 -1.17 -5.67
C LEU A 54 7.05 -1.62 -4.63
N HIS A 55 6.51 -0.68 -3.87
CA HIS A 55 5.43 -0.96 -2.93
C HIS A 55 4.14 -1.20 -3.73
N ALA A 56 3.36 -2.21 -3.36
CA ALA A 56 2.17 -2.60 -4.09
C ALA A 56 1.02 -2.93 -3.14
N TRP A 57 -0.19 -2.63 -3.59
CA TRP A 57 -1.42 -3.05 -2.93
C TRP A 57 -2.26 -3.88 -3.90
N GLY A 58 -2.96 -4.82 -3.34
CA GLY A 58 -3.90 -5.66 -4.06
C GLY A 58 -4.47 -6.76 -3.19
N MET A 59 -5.36 -7.54 -3.76
CA MET A 59 -6.06 -8.61 -3.08
C MET A 59 -6.49 -9.68 -4.09
N THR A 60 -6.88 -10.85 -3.59
CA THR A 60 -7.31 -11.98 -4.43
C THR A 60 -8.42 -11.57 -5.41
N GLU A 61 -9.33 -10.72 -4.97
CA GLU A 61 -10.46 -10.18 -5.74
C GLU A 61 -10.03 -9.28 -6.91
N MET A 62 -8.75 -8.91 -7.00
CA MET A 62 -8.19 -8.06 -8.06
C MET A 62 -7.18 -8.78 -8.96
N SER A 63 -6.94 -10.07 -8.77
CA SER A 63 -6.12 -11.00 -9.57
C SER A 63 -4.66 -10.59 -9.81
N PRO A 64 -3.85 -10.26 -8.84
CA PRO A 64 -4.09 -9.74 -7.50
C PRO A 64 -3.86 -8.23 -7.38
N LEU A 65 -3.41 -7.51 -8.45
CA LEU A 65 -2.79 -6.19 -8.37
C LEU A 65 -3.80 -5.05 -8.51
N GLY A 66 -3.89 -4.22 -7.49
CA GLY A 66 -4.69 -2.98 -7.49
C GLY A 66 -3.86 -1.72 -7.76
N THR A 67 -2.72 -1.59 -7.11
CA THR A 67 -1.77 -0.48 -7.34
C THR A 67 -0.33 -0.95 -7.23
N ILE A 68 0.58 -0.17 -7.83
CA ILE A 68 2.03 -0.37 -7.70
C ILE A 68 2.74 0.99 -7.72
N CYS A 69 3.67 1.19 -6.80
CA CYS A 69 4.44 2.41 -6.71
C CYS A 69 5.59 2.40 -7.72
N SER A 70 5.32 2.91 -8.90
CA SER A 70 6.33 3.29 -9.88
C SER A 70 6.40 4.81 -9.98
N PHE A 71 7.59 5.35 -10.24
CA PHE A 71 7.74 6.79 -10.38
C PHE A 71 7.24 7.27 -11.74
N LYS A 72 6.40 8.28 -11.72
CA LYS A 72 6.08 9.08 -12.90
C LYS A 72 7.28 9.97 -13.26
N PRO A 73 7.39 10.44 -14.51
CA PRO A 73 8.52 11.29 -14.93
C PRO A 73 8.78 12.48 -14.01
N GLU A 74 7.71 13.14 -13.55
CA GLU A 74 7.76 14.33 -12.70
C GLU A 74 8.38 14.03 -11.32
N VAL A 75 8.26 12.81 -10.83
CA VAL A 75 8.82 12.36 -9.55
C VAL A 75 10.32 12.07 -9.64
N MET A 76 10.81 11.77 -10.83
CA MET A 76 12.23 11.42 -11.02
C MET A 76 13.18 12.56 -10.68
N ASP A 77 12.74 13.80 -10.82
CA ASP A 77 13.52 15.01 -10.53
C ASP A 77 13.44 15.45 -9.05
N LEU A 78 12.59 14.80 -8.24
CA LEU A 78 12.47 15.11 -6.83
C LEU A 78 13.71 14.69 -6.03
N GLN A 79 13.94 15.38 -4.91
CA GLN A 79 14.94 14.95 -3.95
C GLN A 79 14.66 13.53 -3.42
N LYS A 80 15.71 12.82 -3.03
CA LYS A 80 15.61 11.44 -2.54
C LYS A 80 14.56 11.26 -1.43
N ARG A 81 14.51 12.18 -0.46
CA ARG A 81 13.55 12.11 0.65
C ARG A 81 12.10 12.11 0.14
N SER A 82 11.78 13.05 -0.74
CA SER A 82 10.44 13.14 -1.34
C SER A 82 10.09 11.90 -2.17
N ARG A 83 11.08 11.27 -2.82
CA ARG A 83 10.85 10.00 -3.53
C ARG A 83 10.55 8.85 -2.58
N VAL A 84 11.19 8.79 -1.42
CA VAL A 84 10.88 7.78 -0.39
C VAL A 84 9.47 8.01 0.18
N ASP A 85 9.05 9.26 0.40
CA ASP A 85 7.70 9.59 0.85
C ASP A 85 6.63 9.06 -0.14
N ILE A 86 6.91 9.15 -1.45
CA ILE A 86 6.05 8.56 -2.49
C ILE A 86 6.12 7.03 -2.47
N GLN A 87 7.28 6.43 -2.21
CA GLN A 87 7.41 4.97 -2.14
C GLN A 87 6.76 4.33 -0.90
N GLU A 88 6.48 5.12 0.13
CA GLU A 88 5.63 4.68 1.25
C GLU A 88 4.17 4.54 0.86
N THR A 89 3.72 5.25 -0.19
CA THR A 89 2.41 5.00 -0.80
C THR A 89 2.41 3.65 -1.51
N THR A 90 1.23 3.09 -1.75
CA THR A 90 1.10 1.88 -2.57
C THR A 90 1.11 2.15 -4.07
N GLY A 91 1.34 3.42 -4.44
CA GLY A 91 1.46 3.85 -5.83
C GLY A 91 0.13 4.12 -6.51
N HIS A 92 0.12 4.01 -7.83
CA HIS A 92 -1.05 4.29 -8.65
C HIS A 92 -1.58 3.03 -9.35
N SER A 93 -2.85 3.06 -9.76
CA SER A 93 -3.49 1.93 -10.43
C SER A 93 -2.89 1.67 -11.82
N PRO A 94 -2.77 0.40 -12.24
CA PRO A 94 -2.43 0.06 -13.61
C PRO A 94 -3.61 0.37 -14.55
N PHE A 95 -3.36 0.40 -15.84
CA PHE A 95 -4.32 0.76 -16.89
C PHE A 95 -5.69 0.06 -16.78
N SER A 96 -5.72 -1.19 -16.30
CA SER A 96 -6.95 -2.00 -16.23
C SER A 96 -7.77 -1.81 -14.96
N VAL A 97 -7.31 -1.00 -14.00
CA VAL A 97 -7.96 -0.79 -12.70
C VAL A 97 -8.34 0.66 -12.54
N LYS A 98 -9.60 0.91 -12.18
CA LYS A 98 -10.10 2.21 -11.74
C LYS A 98 -10.30 2.18 -10.24
N LEU A 99 -9.98 3.28 -9.58
CA LEU A 99 -10.19 3.47 -8.15
C LEU A 99 -11.10 4.67 -7.91
N ARG A 100 -11.83 4.66 -6.82
CA ARG A 100 -12.50 5.83 -6.23
C ARG A 100 -12.47 5.71 -4.71
N ILE A 101 -12.59 6.84 -4.04
CA ILE A 101 -12.80 6.91 -2.60
C ILE A 101 -14.13 7.62 -2.33
N THR A 102 -14.86 7.16 -1.31
CA THR A 102 -16.17 7.70 -0.98
C THR A 102 -16.31 7.90 0.52
N ASP A 103 -17.27 8.75 0.90
CA ASP A 103 -17.78 8.84 2.26
C ASP A 103 -18.71 7.63 2.61
N ASP A 104 -19.35 7.70 3.80
CA ASP A 104 -20.27 6.64 4.25
C ASP A 104 -21.58 6.62 3.46
N ASP A 105 -21.95 7.70 2.78
CA ASP A 105 -23.14 7.86 1.93
C ASP A 105 -22.83 7.56 0.45
N GLU A 106 -21.64 7.01 0.14
CA GLU A 106 -21.13 6.69 -1.19
C GLU A 106 -20.91 7.91 -2.12
N ASN A 107 -20.85 9.14 -1.59
CA ASN A 107 -20.45 10.29 -2.37
C ASN A 107 -18.94 10.25 -2.64
N GLU A 108 -18.53 10.54 -3.87
CA GLU A 108 -17.10 10.58 -4.23
C GLU A 108 -16.37 11.70 -3.49
N LEU A 109 -15.21 11.38 -2.95
CA LEU A 109 -14.30 12.29 -2.25
C LEU A 109 -13.17 12.76 -3.16
N PRO A 110 -12.59 13.96 -2.87
CA PRO A 110 -11.51 14.49 -3.69
C PRO A 110 -10.22 13.67 -3.56
N TRP A 111 -9.40 13.70 -4.59
CA TRP A 111 -8.05 13.14 -4.62
C TRP A 111 -7.04 14.22 -4.22
N ASP A 112 -7.05 14.63 -2.95
CA ASP A 112 -6.19 15.67 -2.38
C ASP A 112 -4.98 15.12 -1.60
N GLY A 113 -4.92 13.78 -1.42
CA GLY A 113 -3.89 13.10 -0.65
C GLY A 113 -4.13 13.10 0.86
N GLU A 114 -5.13 13.81 1.34
CA GLU A 114 -5.40 14.04 2.77
C GLU A 114 -6.75 13.46 3.21
N THR A 115 -7.79 13.62 2.41
CA THR A 115 -9.16 13.17 2.73
C THR A 115 -9.26 11.65 2.65
N PRO A 116 -9.45 10.92 3.78
CA PRO A 116 -9.62 9.48 3.77
C PRO A 116 -11.04 9.09 3.36
N GLY A 117 -11.18 7.99 2.62
CA GLY A 117 -12.46 7.46 2.21
C GLY A 117 -12.44 5.95 1.99
N LYS A 118 -13.63 5.35 1.95
CA LYS A 118 -13.78 3.93 1.57
C LYS A 118 -13.28 3.71 0.15
N LEU A 119 -12.37 2.77 0.00
CA LEU A 119 -11.74 2.46 -1.28
C LEU A 119 -12.58 1.49 -2.09
N TRP A 120 -12.89 1.87 -3.32
CA TRP A 120 -13.58 1.05 -4.30
C TRP A 120 -12.69 0.80 -5.51
N ALA A 121 -12.82 -0.40 -6.07
CA ALA A 121 -12.09 -0.79 -7.26
C ALA A 121 -13.03 -1.29 -8.36
N LYS A 122 -12.68 -1.03 -9.64
CA LYS A 122 -13.41 -1.51 -10.80
C LYS A 122 -12.44 -1.84 -11.92
N GLY A 123 -12.62 -2.98 -12.58
CA GLY A 123 -11.75 -3.37 -13.69
C GLY A 123 -12.00 -4.79 -14.17
N ALA A 124 -11.40 -5.13 -15.30
CA ALA A 124 -11.60 -6.44 -15.94
C ALA A 124 -11.10 -7.62 -15.09
N ALA A 125 -10.12 -7.38 -14.22
CA ALA A 125 -9.54 -8.38 -13.33
C ALA A 125 -10.18 -8.37 -11.91
N VAL A 126 -11.14 -7.45 -11.67
CA VAL A 126 -11.86 -7.37 -10.39
C VAL A 126 -12.98 -8.39 -10.36
N VAL A 127 -13.16 -9.04 -9.21
CA VAL A 127 -14.21 -10.06 -9.00
C VAL A 127 -15.59 -9.50 -9.25
N ASN A 128 -16.45 -10.29 -9.88
CA ASN A 128 -17.89 -9.96 -10.00
C ASN A 128 -18.71 -10.72 -8.95
N ASN A 129 -18.36 -11.99 -8.72
CA ASN A 129 -19.09 -12.87 -7.79
C ASN A 129 -18.12 -13.80 -7.07
N TYR A 130 -18.38 -14.09 -5.81
CA TYR A 130 -17.73 -15.18 -5.11
C TYR A 130 -18.31 -16.54 -5.55
N HIS A 131 -17.49 -17.57 -5.47
CA HIS A 131 -17.89 -18.92 -5.86
C HIS A 131 -19.12 -19.39 -5.05
N LYS A 132 -20.15 -19.87 -5.75
CA LYS A 132 -21.45 -20.29 -5.19
C LYS A 132 -22.31 -19.20 -4.54
N GLU A 133 -21.87 -17.95 -4.51
CA GLU A 133 -22.72 -16.86 -4.02
C GLU A 133 -23.68 -16.39 -5.12
N LYS A 134 -24.95 -16.15 -4.73
CA LYS A 134 -25.99 -15.64 -5.65
C LYS A 134 -25.93 -14.13 -5.78
N LYS A 135 -25.42 -13.43 -4.75
CA LYS A 135 -25.31 -11.98 -4.73
C LYS A 135 -24.00 -11.57 -5.41
N ALA A 136 -24.09 -10.58 -6.29
CA ALA A 136 -22.88 -9.96 -6.85
C ALA A 136 -22.02 -9.35 -5.75
N ALA A 137 -20.71 -9.49 -5.89
CA ALA A 137 -19.73 -8.86 -5.00
C ALA A 137 -19.53 -7.37 -5.31
N VAL A 138 -20.03 -6.93 -6.45
CA VAL A 138 -19.96 -5.53 -6.91
C VAL A 138 -21.31 -4.83 -6.76
N SER A 139 -21.26 -3.51 -6.65
CA SER A 139 -22.44 -2.64 -6.71
C SER A 139 -23.13 -2.68 -8.08
N THR A 140 -24.32 -2.08 -8.20
CA THR A 140 -25.09 -2.06 -9.44
C THR A 140 -24.36 -1.39 -10.60
N ASP A 141 -23.47 -0.47 -10.33
CA ASP A 141 -22.60 0.24 -11.28
C ASP A 141 -21.22 -0.42 -11.45
N GLY A 142 -21.00 -1.61 -10.86
CA GLY A 142 -19.85 -2.47 -11.09
C GLY A 142 -18.61 -2.12 -10.25
N TRP A 143 -18.75 -1.43 -9.12
CA TRP A 143 -17.67 -1.18 -8.18
C TRP A 143 -17.63 -2.23 -7.07
N PHE A 144 -16.43 -2.66 -6.76
CA PHE A 144 -16.13 -3.59 -5.67
C PHE A 144 -15.67 -2.80 -4.44
N ASP A 145 -16.34 -2.98 -3.30
CA ASP A 145 -15.88 -2.47 -2.01
C ASP A 145 -14.70 -3.31 -1.53
N THR A 146 -13.53 -2.70 -1.41
CA THR A 146 -12.30 -3.41 -1.01
C THR A 146 -12.23 -3.68 0.49
N GLY A 147 -13.03 -2.99 1.28
CA GLY A 147 -12.96 -2.99 2.73
C GLY A 147 -11.74 -2.24 3.29
N ASP A 148 -11.03 -1.49 2.46
CA ASP A 148 -9.94 -0.61 2.86
C ASP A 148 -10.40 0.84 2.89
N VAL A 149 -9.70 1.65 3.70
CA VAL A 149 -9.78 3.12 3.72
C VAL A 149 -8.48 3.65 3.17
N SER A 150 -8.54 4.62 2.28
CA SER A 150 -7.36 5.19 1.65
C SER A 150 -7.51 6.67 1.38
N THR A 151 -6.37 7.35 1.20
CA THR A 151 -6.27 8.66 0.54
C THR A 151 -5.66 8.48 -0.84
N ILE A 152 -5.98 9.37 -1.78
CA ILE A 152 -5.39 9.38 -3.12
C ILE A 152 -4.97 10.81 -3.43
N SER A 153 -3.72 11.02 -3.85
CA SER A 153 -3.24 12.35 -4.24
C SER A 153 -3.73 12.74 -5.63
N GLU A 154 -3.65 14.02 -5.97
CA GLU A 154 -3.97 14.56 -7.30
C GLU A 154 -3.21 13.82 -8.43
N ASP A 155 -1.99 13.38 -8.14
CA ASP A 155 -1.17 12.57 -9.04
C ASP A 155 -1.57 11.09 -9.09
N GLY A 156 -2.58 10.67 -8.31
CA GLY A 156 -3.09 9.31 -8.27
C GLY A 156 -2.26 8.34 -7.42
N TYR A 157 -1.34 8.82 -6.58
CA TYR A 157 -0.66 7.96 -5.60
C TYR A 157 -1.57 7.69 -4.41
N MET A 158 -1.82 6.41 -4.17
CA MET A 158 -2.71 5.94 -3.12
C MET A 158 -1.92 5.54 -1.87
N ARG A 159 -2.43 5.95 -0.71
CA ARG A 159 -1.96 5.48 0.61
C ARG A 159 -3.11 4.76 1.31
N ILE A 160 -2.87 3.54 1.74
CA ILE A 160 -3.81 2.84 2.63
C ILE A 160 -3.71 3.48 4.01
N VAL A 161 -4.85 3.87 4.55
CA VAL A 161 -4.97 4.40 5.91
C VAL A 161 -5.20 3.25 6.88
N ASP A 162 -6.22 2.41 6.59
CA ASP A 162 -6.55 1.26 7.43
C ASP A 162 -7.56 0.34 6.73
N ARG A 163 -7.98 -0.72 7.41
CA ARG A 163 -9.19 -1.48 7.10
C ARG A 163 -10.42 -0.71 7.60
N SER A 164 -11.51 -0.73 6.84
CA SER A 164 -12.76 -0.04 7.23
C SER A 164 -13.32 -0.49 8.58
N LYS A 165 -13.02 -1.74 8.98
CA LYS A 165 -13.44 -2.32 10.27
C LYS A 165 -12.47 -2.02 11.42
N ASP A 166 -11.23 -1.66 11.14
CA ASP A 166 -10.14 -1.51 12.12
C ASP A 166 -9.81 -0.01 12.36
N VAL A 167 -10.19 0.88 11.42
CA VAL A 167 -9.97 2.32 11.55
C VAL A 167 -10.70 2.90 12.78
N ILE A 168 -9.97 3.67 13.57
CA ILE A 168 -10.51 4.30 14.76
C ILE A 168 -11.19 5.62 14.34
N LYS A 169 -12.48 5.76 14.67
CA LYS A 169 -13.22 7.00 14.45
C LYS A 169 -13.38 7.73 15.78
N SER A 170 -12.75 8.88 15.94
CA SER A 170 -12.80 9.69 17.16
C SER A 170 -12.94 11.19 16.83
N GLY A 171 -13.95 11.83 17.40
CA GLY A 171 -14.16 13.27 17.22
C GLY A 171 -14.40 13.73 15.77
N GLY A 172 -14.81 12.81 14.88
CA GLY A 172 -14.97 13.09 13.44
C GLY A 172 -13.70 12.84 12.62
N GLU A 173 -12.60 12.45 13.25
CA GLU A 173 -11.34 12.10 12.59
C GLU A 173 -11.20 10.58 12.42
N TRP A 174 -10.51 10.20 11.38
CA TRP A 174 -10.14 8.81 11.09
C TRP A 174 -8.68 8.59 11.47
N ILE A 175 -8.45 7.77 12.50
CA ILE A 175 -7.11 7.50 13.03
C ILE A 175 -6.68 6.12 12.56
N SER A 176 -5.55 6.06 11.87
CA SER A 176 -4.96 4.81 11.38
C SER A 176 -4.35 4.01 12.51
N SER A 177 -4.80 2.78 12.71
CA SER A 177 -4.16 1.81 13.61
C SER A 177 -2.74 1.50 13.15
N ILE A 178 -2.53 1.41 11.83
CA ILE A 178 -1.23 1.15 11.19
C ILE A 178 -0.21 2.24 11.51
N ASP A 179 -0.61 3.52 11.46
CA ASP A 179 0.29 4.64 11.77
C ASP A 179 0.68 4.67 13.25
N LEU A 180 -0.25 4.33 14.14
CA LEU A 180 0.03 4.20 15.56
C LEU A 180 1.02 3.05 15.84
N GLU A 181 0.79 1.88 15.23
CA GLU A 181 1.68 0.72 15.33
C GLU A 181 3.09 1.03 14.79
N ASN A 182 3.17 1.62 13.61
CA ASN A 182 4.44 2.01 12.98
C ASN A 182 5.20 3.06 13.83
N THR A 183 4.49 4.01 14.42
CA THR A 183 5.07 5.02 15.32
C THR A 183 5.63 4.36 16.58
N ALA A 184 4.89 3.44 17.17
CA ALA A 184 5.33 2.70 18.36
C ALA A 184 6.56 1.83 18.06
N VAL A 185 6.54 1.06 16.98
CA VAL A 185 7.66 0.19 16.53
C VAL A 185 8.88 1.02 16.11
N GLY A 186 8.71 2.28 15.73
CA GLY A 186 9.81 3.22 15.48
C GLY A 186 10.68 3.51 16.71
N HIS A 187 10.19 3.23 17.92
CA HIS A 187 10.96 3.40 19.13
C HIS A 187 11.89 2.20 19.37
N PRO A 188 13.21 2.41 19.69
CA PRO A 188 14.21 1.33 19.81
C PRO A 188 13.89 0.25 20.87
N GLY A 189 13.04 0.55 21.83
CA GLY A 189 12.63 -0.37 22.90
C GLY A 189 11.36 -1.17 22.58
N VAL A 190 10.76 -1.00 21.38
CA VAL A 190 9.51 -1.68 20.97
C VAL A 190 9.82 -2.65 19.85
N ALA A 191 9.56 -3.93 20.09
CA ALA A 191 9.75 -4.99 19.09
C ALA A 191 8.49 -5.18 18.20
N GLU A 192 7.32 -5.08 18.81
CA GLU A 192 6.01 -5.20 18.15
C GLU A 192 5.01 -4.27 18.84
N ALA A 193 4.04 -3.79 18.06
CA ALA A 193 2.89 -3.04 18.55
C ALA A 193 1.62 -3.54 17.84
N CYS A 194 0.50 -3.57 18.56
CA CYS A 194 -0.81 -3.88 18.02
C CYS A 194 -1.84 -2.95 18.67
N VAL A 195 -2.63 -2.29 17.85
CA VAL A 195 -3.78 -1.48 18.28
C VAL A 195 -5.02 -2.39 18.29
N ILE A 196 -5.75 -2.37 19.40
CA ILE A 196 -6.96 -3.18 19.63
C ILE A 196 -8.12 -2.30 20.07
#